data_eac30611efa1add37e481d31b270c794
#
_entry.id   eac30611efa1add37e481d31b270c794
#
_cell.length_a   1.000
_cell.length_b   1.000
_cell.length_c   1.000
_cell.angle_alpha   90.00
_cell.angle_beta   90.00
_cell.angle_gamma   90.00
#
_symmetry.space_group_name_H-M   'P 1'
#
loop_
_entity.id
_entity.type
_entity.pdbx_description
1 polymer ?
#
loop_
_entity_poly.entity_id
_entity_poly.type
_entity_poly.pdbx_seq_one_letter_code
_entity_poly.pdbx_strand_id
1 'polypeptide(L)'
;AILFCLTGKGYTMSWPEHLGANPWKDGKGDEVVRVDYEYGGCVSAAPGGARWYHQHFNVSNEPFRLTAWFGPNHPSMLPGAAPGQKTIDYTAMDIHEGGTSIPYWMEDEYIRAEFQNQLEANGAVSRMEPHRYQKPDNIK
;
A
#
# COMPACT_ATOMS: atom_id res chain seq x y z
N ALA A 1 -9.46 -3.92 -6.16
CA ALA A 1 -9.66 -5.08 -5.27
C ALA A 1 -10.56 -4.73 -4.09
N ILE A 2 -11.33 -5.72 -3.64
CA ILE A 2 -12.00 -5.69 -2.33
C ILE A 2 -11.27 -6.65 -1.42
N LEU A 3 -10.86 -6.18 -0.25
CA LEU A 3 -10.11 -6.96 0.72
C LEU A 3 -10.99 -7.29 1.93
N PHE A 4 -10.88 -8.52 2.41
CA PHE A 4 -11.56 -8.99 3.61
C PHE A 4 -10.54 -9.39 4.66
N CYS A 5 -10.73 -8.94 5.89
CA CYS A 5 -9.91 -9.33 7.02
C CYS A 5 -10.31 -10.72 7.54
N LEU A 6 -9.36 -11.64 7.50
CA LEU A 6 -9.52 -13.00 8.01
C LEU A 6 -8.99 -13.13 9.43
N THR A 7 -7.83 -12.55 9.73
CA THR A 7 -7.22 -12.59 11.06
C THR A 7 -6.24 -11.44 11.24
N GLY A 8 -5.94 -11.15 12.49
CA GLY A 8 -4.94 -10.17 12.87
C GLY A 8 -5.52 -8.78 13.08
N LYS A 9 -4.63 -7.83 13.33
CA LYS A 9 -4.96 -6.43 13.59
C LYS A 9 -4.16 -5.53 12.68
N GLY A 10 -4.85 -4.65 11.97
CA GLY A 10 -4.19 -3.78 11.02
C GLY A 10 -5.12 -2.72 10.45
N TYR A 11 -4.59 -1.92 9.55
CA TYR A 11 -5.36 -0.92 8.83
C TYR A 11 -4.87 -0.79 7.39
N THR A 12 -5.67 -0.15 6.56
CA THR A 12 -5.29 0.28 5.21
C THR A 12 -5.43 1.79 5.13
N MET A 13 -4.44 2.44 4.54
CA MET A 13 -4.56 3.80 4.04
C MET A 13 -4.71 3.75 2.52
N SER A 14 -5.61 4.56 1.96
CA SER A 14 -5.79 4.67 0.52
C SER A 14 -6.14 6.09 0.11
N TRP A 15 -5.63 6.53 -1.05
CA TRP A 15 -5.87 7.85 -1.60
C TRP A 15 -5.77 7.88 -3.12
N PRO A 16 -6.48 8.80 -3.79
CA PRO A 16 -6.39 8.95 -5.23
C PRO A 16 -4.97 9.30 -5.71
N GLU A 17 -4.55 8.74 -6.84
CA GLU A 17 -3.21 8.97 -7.41
C GLU A 17 -2.88 10.47 -7.62
N HIS A 18 -3.89 11.30 -7.92
CA HIS A 18 -3.67 12.73 -8.15
C HIS A 18 -3.22 13.52 -6.91
N LEU A 19 -3.32 12.93 -5.71
CA LEU A 19 -2.76 13.53 -4.48
C LEU A 19 -1.25 13.33 -4.37
N GLY A 20 -0.65 12.55 -5.28
CA GLY A 20 0.79 12.28 -5.26
C GLY A 20 1.21 11.27 -4.21
N ALA A 21 2.52 11.13 -4.03
CA ALA A 21 3.12 10.18 -3.10
C ALA A 21 3.14 10.70 -1.64
N ASN A 22 3.02 12.00 -1.44
CA ASN A 22 3.19 12.66 -0.14
C ASN A 22 1.99 13.54 0.23
N PRO A 23 0.78 12.95 0.42
CA PRO A 23 -0.43 13.74 0.63
C PRO A 23 -0.40 14.61 1.89
N TRP A 24 0.20 14.17 3.00
CA TRP A 24 0.30 15.00 4.21
C TRP A 24 1.31 16.14 4.06
N LYS A 25 2.45 15.88 3.46
CA LYS A 25 3.44 16.93 3.16
C LYS A 25 2.85 18.02 2.26
N ASP A 26 1.95 17.63 1.36
CA ASP A 26 1.27 18.54 0.43
C ASP A 26 -0.01 19.16 1.00
N GLY A 27 -0.30 18.94 2.30
CA GLY A 27 -1.46 19.50 3.00
C GLY A 27 -2.81 18.89 2.62
N LYS A 28 -2.82 17.66 2.10
CA LYS A 28 -4.00 16.91 1.63
C LYS A 28 -4.25 15.63 2.42
N GLY A 29 -3.63 15.48 3.57
CA GLY A 29 -3.74 14.28 4.39
C GLY A 29 -5.16 13.94 4.85
N ASP A 30 -6.04 14.92 4.94
CA ASP A 30 -7.46 14.76 5.26
C ASP A 30 -8.29 14.13 4.13
N GLU A 31 -7.74 14.07 2.91
CA GLU A 31 -8.33 13.35 1.79
C GLU A 31 -7.92 11.86 1.75
N VAL A 32 -7.00 11.43 2.61
CA VAL A 32 -6.59 10.04 2.72
C VAL A 32 -7.61 9.27 3.55
N VAL A 33 -8.10 8.17 3.01
CA VAL A 33 -9.02 7.27 3.69
C VAL A 33 -8.22 6.24 4.49
N ARG A 34 -8.47 6.16 5.80
CA ARG A 34 -7.98 5.09 6.66
C ARG A 34 -9.14 4.18 7.07
N VAL A 35 -8.93 2.89 6.96
CA VAL A 35 -9.87 1.87 7.44
C VAL A 35 -9.12 0.91 8.35
N ASP A 36 -9.51 0.87 9.61
CA ASP A 36 -9.04 -0.13 10.57
C ASP A 36 -9.85 -1.41 10.39
N TYR A 37 -9.17 -2.56 10.40
CA TYR A 37 -9.82 -3.83 10.15
C TYR A 37 -10.29 -4.49 11.44
N GLU A 38 -11.49 -5.04 11.34
CA GLU A 38 -12.03 -6.05 12.24
C GLU A 38 -12.23 -7.36 11.48
N TYR A 39 -12.36 -8.49 12.20
CA TYR A 39 -12.69 -9.78 11.58
C TYR A 39 -13.96 -9.68 10.72
N GLY A 40 -13.87 -10.12 9.47
CA GLY A 40 -14.95 -10.02 8.49
C GLY A 40 -15.16 -8.62 7.89
N GLY A 41 -14.43 -7.61 8.37
CA GLY A 41 -14.44 -6.27 7.77
C GLY A 41 -13.88 -6.28 6.36
N CYS A 42 -14.40 -5.41 5.49
CA CYS A 42 -13.91 -5.28 4.12
C CYS A 42 -13.63 -3.83 3.74
N VAL A 43 -12.71 -3.67 2.79
CA VAL A 43 -12.36 -2.36 2.23
C VAL A 43 -12.16 -2.46 0.73
N SER A 44 -12.58 -1.44 0.00
CA SER A 44 -12.17 -1.24 -1.38
C SER A 44 -10.86 -0.44 -1.39
N ALA A 45 -9.79 -1.04 -1.92
CA ALA A 45 -8.50 -0.36 -2.03
C ALA A 45 -8.46 0.72 -3.14
N ALA A 46 -9.45 0.72 -4.03
CA ALA A 46 -9.58 1.69 -5.11
C ALA A 46 -11.07 1.94 -5.40
N PRO A 47 -11.78 2.69 -4.54
CA PRO A 47 -13.19 2.99 -4.73
C PRO A 47 -13.40 3.80 -6.01
N GLY A 48 -14.46 3.42 -6.79
CA GLY A 48 -14.79 4.10 -8.03
C GLY A 48 -13.96 3.72 -9.27
N GLY A 49 -13.02 2.77 -9.15
CA GLY A 49 -12.27 2.24 -10.31
C GLY A 49 -11.21 3.18 -10.88
N ALA A 50 -10.93 4.32 -10.25
CA ALA A 50 -9.84 5.21 -10.60
C ALA A 50 -8.49 4.65 -10.09
N ARG A 51 -7.41 5.31 -10.46
CA ARG A 51 -6.08 4.99 -9.92
C ARG A 51 -5.97 5.47 -8.50
N TRP A 52 -5.58 4.58 -7.59
CA TRP A 52 -5.43 4.82 -6.16
C TRP A 52 -4.13 4.22 -5.66
N TYR A 53 -3.43 4.93 -4.81
CA TYR A 53 -2.42 4.36 -3.94
C TYR A 53 -3.09 3.75 -2.72
N HIS A 54 -2.52 2.68 -2.21
CA HIS A 54 -2.95 2.07 -0.95
C HIS A 54 -1.80 1.29 -0.32
N GLN A 55 -1.86 1.16 1.00
CA GLN A 55 -0.89 0.40 1.79
C GLN A 55 -1.59 -0.27 2.96
N HIS A 56 -1.18 -1.51 3.25
CA HIS A 56 -1.71 -2.32 4.34
C HIS A 56 -0.68 -2.43 5.45
N PHE A 57 -1.13 -2.28 6.70
CA PHE A 57 -0.28 -2.24 7.87
C PHE A 57 -0.70 -3.31 8.87
N ASN A 58 0.21 -4.19 9.25
CA ASN A 58 0.05 -5.07 10.40
C ASN A 58 0.57 -4.34 11.64
N VAL A 59 -0.28 -4.11 12.62
CA VAL A 59 0.05 -3.38 13.85
C VAL A 59 0.13 -4.29 15.08
N SER A 60 0.34 -5.58 14.87
CA SER A 60 0.47 -6.57 15.94
C SER A 60 1.65 -7.51 15.68
N ASN A 61 2.01 -8.29 16.70
CA ASN A 61 3.01 -9.34 16.56
C ASN A 61 2.45 -10.61 15.89
N GLU A 62 1.13 -10.69 15.71
CA GLU A 62 0.45 -11.79 15.06
C GLU A 62 0.30 -11.55 13.54
N PRO A 63 0.18 -12.62 12.75
CA PRO A 63 -0.05 -12.48 11.31
C PRO A 63 -1.36 -11.77 11.00
N PHE A 64 -1.28 -10.71 10.22
CA PHE A 64 -2.42 -10.02 9.64
C PHE A 64 -2.72 -10.65 8.26
N ARG A 65 -3.89 -11.26 8.09
CA ARG A 65 -4.27 -11.97 6.87
C ARG A 65 -5.51 -11.35 6.24
N LEU A 66 -5.33 -10.97 4.98
CA LEU A 66 -6.39 -10.47 4.12
C LEU A 66 -6.61 -11.46 2.97
N THR A 67 -7.85 -11.61 2.52
CA THR A 67 -8.13 -12.15 1.18
C THR A 67 -8.55 -11.02 0.28
N ALA A 68 -8.14 -11.08 -0.99
CA ALA A 68 -8.45 -10.04 -1.98
C ALA A 68 -9.29 -10.63 -3.11
N TRP A 69 -10.35 -9.92 -3.47
CA TRP A 69 -11.19 -10.21 -4.62
C TRP A 69 -10.96 -9.16 -5.69
N PHE A 70 -10.61 -9.64 -6.88
CA PHE A 70 -10.27 -8.78 -8.00
C PHE A 70 -11.41 -8.78 -9.02
N GLY A 71 -11.66 -7.62 -9.62
CA GLY A 71 -12.57 -7.53 -10.76
C GLY A 71 -11.96 -8.16 -12.03
N PRO A 72 -12.79 -8.41 -13.07
CA PRO A 72 -12.38 -9.12 -14.27
C PRO A 72 -11.26 -8.42 -15.07
N ASN A 73 -11.09 -7.13 -14.89
CA ASN A 73 -10.09 -6.31 -15.58
C ASN A 73 -8.79 -6.11 -14.75
N HIS A 74 -8.63 -6.82 -13.61
CA HIS A 74 -7.40 -6.73 -12.85
C HIS A 74 -6.24 -7.37 -13.65
N PRO A 75 -5.03 -6.76 -13.69
CA PRO A 75 -3.91 -7.28 -14.47
C PRO A 75 -3.57 -8.74 -14.22
N SER A 76 -3.72 -9.23 -12.99
CA SER A 76 -3.51 -10.66 -12.66
C SER A 76 -4.59 -11.60 -13.22
N MET A 77 -5.71 -11.06 -13.70
CA MET A 77 -6.83 -11.81 -14.29
C MET A 77 -6.83 -11.72 -15.81
N LEU A 78 -5.99 -10.87 -16.39
CA LEU A 78 -5.87 -10.77 -17.85
C LEU A 78 -5.14 -11.99 -18.39
N PRO A 79 -5.51 -12.47 -19.60
CA PRO A 79 -4.75 -13.52 -20.26
C PRO A 79 -3.27 -13.13 -20.33
N GLY A 80 -2.39 -14.07 -20.02
CA GLY A 80 -0.95 -13.82 -20.10
C GLY A 80 -0.55 -13.32 -21.50
N ALA A 81 0.55 -12.56 -21.54
CA ALA A 81 1.12 -12.13 -22.80
C ALA A 81 1.37 -13.34 -23.73
N ALA A 82 1.32 -13.11 -25.03
CA ALA A 82 1.64 -14.14 -26.01
C ALA A 82 3.03 -14.74 -25.72
N PRO A 83 3.26 -16.02 -26.01
CA PRO A 83 4.56 -16.66 -25.79
C PRO A 83 5.71 -15.83 -26.40
N GLY A 84 6.68 -15.47 -25.58
CA GLY A 84 7.84 -14.65 -25.98
C GLY A 84 7.67 -13.14 -25.82
N GLN A 85 6.51 -12.64 -25.44
CA GLN A 85 6.32 -11.23 -25.11
C GLN A 85 6.72 -10.99 -23.66
N LYS A 86 7.71 -10.10 -23.44
CA LYS A 86 8.04 -9.62 -22.09
C LYS A 86 6.92 -8.71 -21.61
N THR A 87 6.21 -9.14 -20.59
CA THR A 87 5.29 -8.25 -19.84
C THR A 87 6.10 -7.39 -18.90
N ILE A 88 5.88 -6.09 -18.93
CA ILE A 88 6.41 -5.19 -17.92
C ILE A 88 5.47 -5.28 -16.72
N ASP A 89 6.00 -5.71 -15.59
CA ASP A 89 5.26 -5.67 -14.33
C ASP A 89 5.40 -4.28 -13.70
N TYR A 90 4.50 -3.39 -14.04
CA TYR A 90 4.47 -2.03 -13.52
C TYR A 90 4.24 -2.00 -11.99
N THR A 91 3.74 -3.06 -11.40
CA THR A 91 3.53 -3.14 -9.94
C THR A 91 4.83 -3.44 -9.19
N ALA A 92 5.81 -4.00 -9.88
CA ALA A 92 7.15 -4.24 -9.34
C ALA A 92 8.13 -3.07 -9.57
N MET A 93 7.69 -2.01 -10.28
CA MET A 93 8.48 -0.82 -10.58
C MET A 93 8.04 0.36 -9.73
N ASP A 94 9.01 1.16 -9.31
CA ASP A 94 8.76 2.37 -8.55
C ASP A 94 8.19 3.49 -9.45
N ILE A 95 7.46 4.41 -8.85
CA ILE A 95 6.82 5.54 -9.58
C ILE A 95 7.85 6.43 -10.30
N HIS A 96 9.06 6.55 -9.78
CA HIS A 96 10.13 7.33 -10.43
C HIS A 96 10.69 6.63 -11.67
N GLU A 97 10.43 5.34 -11.85
CA GLU A 97 10.78 4.53 -13.02
C GLU A 97 9.61 4.34 -13.99
N GLY A 98 8.47 4.99 -13.71
CA GLY A 98 7.26 4.86 -14.51
C GLY A 98 6.35 3.70 -14.08
N GLY A 99 6.62 3.09 -12.92
CA GLY A 99 5.80 2.06 -12.31
C GLY A 99 4.66 2.62 -11.43
N THR A 100 4.16 1.80 -10.53
CA THR A 100 3.01 2.14 -9.66
C THR A 100 3.29 1.99 -8.17
N SER A 101 4.48 1.57 -7.78
CA SER A 101 4.89 1.45 -6.37
C SER A 101 5.53 2.73 -5.87
N ILE A 102 5.08 3.21 -4.70
CA ILE A 102 5.79 4.25 -3.95
C ILE A 102 6.85 3.53 -3.10
N PRO A 103 8.16 3.73 -3.37
CA PRO A 103 9.18 3.10 -2.55
C PRO A 103 9.24 3.73 -1.16
N TYR A 104 9.63 2.97 -0.14
CA TYR A 104 9.62 3.43 1.26
C TYR A 104 10.44 4.70 1.50
N TRP A 105 11.48 4.96 0.74
CA TRP A 105 12.28 6.19 0.86
C TRP A 105 11.55 7.44 0.33
N MET A 106 10.48 7.26 -0.47
CA MET A 106 9.59 8.32 -0.96
C MET A 106 8.29 8.40 -0.15
N GLU A 107 8.05 7.45 0.75
CA GLU A 107 6.85 7.40 1.55
C GLU A 107 6.70 8.67 2.39
N ASP A 108 5.47 9.19 2.49
CA ASP A 108 5.16 10.32 3.36
C ASP A 108 5.58 10.02 4.81
N GLU A 109 6.28 10.95 5.44
CA GLU A 109 6.80 10.77 6.81
C GLU A 109 5.68 10.52 7.82
N TYR A 110 4.50 11.08 7.58
CA TYR A 110 3.33 10.83 8.42
C TYR A 110 2.92 9.35 8.42
N ILE A 111 2.94 8.70 7.26
CA ILE A 111 2.56 7.27 7.14
C ILE A 111 3.48 6.43 8.04
N ARG A 112 4.78 6.65 7.97
CA ARG A 112 5.76 5.94 8.79
C ARG A 112 5.61 6.24 10.27
N ALA A 113 5.42 7.52 10.64
CA ALA A 113 5.22 7.93 12.02
C ALA A 113 3.95 7.31 12.61
N GLU A 114 2.85 7.33 11.87
CA GLU A 114 1.59 6.74 12.30
C GLU A 114 1.71 5.21 12.46
N PHE A 115 2.39 4.53 11.53
CA PHE A 115 2.65 3.10 11.65
C PHE A 115 3.43 2.77 12.92
N GLN A 116 4.48 3.54 13.23
CA GLN A 116 5.27 3.36 14.46
C GLN A 116 4.41 3.58 15.72
N ASN A 117 3.62 4.65 15.74
CA ASN A 117 2.71 4.94 16.86
C ASN A 117 1.72 3.80 17.10
N GLN A 118 1.18 3.22 16.03
CA GLN A 118 0.23 2.11 16.12
C GLN A 118 0.91 0.81 16.60
N LEU A 119 2.13 0.54 16.18
CA LEU A 119 2.90 -0.59 16.71
C LEU A 119 3.13 -0.44 18.22
N GLU A 120 3.59 0.71 18.67
CA GLU A 120 3.81 1.01 20.09
C GLU A 120 2.53 0.87 20.91
N ALA A 121 1.41 1.43 20.43
CA ALA A 121 0.11 1.33 21.09
C ALA A 121 -0.39 -0.11 21.23
N ASN A 122 0.09 -1.03 20.38
CA ASN A 122 -0.26 -2.45 20.42
C ASN A 122 0.83 -3.35 21.02
N GLY A 123 1.90 -2.77 21.57
CA GLY A 123 3.02 -3.55 22.12
C GLY A 123 3.77 -4.37 21.07
N ALA A 124 3.74 -3.92 19.83
CA ALA A 124 4.41 -4.56 18.70
C ALA A 124 5.67 -3.79 18.30
N VAL A 125 6.53 -4.44 17.54
CA VAL A 125 7.82 -3.87 17.10
C VAL A 125 7.90 -3.92 15.58
N SER A 126 8.35 -2.82 14.96
CA SER A 126 8.63 -2.78 13.54
C SER A 126 9.72 -3.79 13.16
N ARG A 127 9.46 -4.58 12.11
CA ARG A 127 10.44 -5.48 11.49
C ARG A 127 11.02 -4.89 10.21
N MET A 128 10.68 -3.64 9.90
CA MET A 128 11.21 -2.93 8.74
C MET A 128 12.67 -2.56 8.97
N GLU A 129 13.50 -2.93 8.04
CA GLU A 129 14.93 -2.59 8.06
C GLU A 129 15.12 -1.09 7.80
N PRO A 130 15.85 -0.33 8.65
CA PRO A 130 15.99 1.12 8.52
C PRO A 130 16.50 1.60 7.16
N HIS A 131 17.33 0.81 6.49
CA HIS A 131 17.87 1.17 5.18
C HIS A 131 16.82 1.27 4.09
N ARG A 132 15.65 0.63 4.24
CA ARG A 132 14.53 0.71 3.28
C ARG A 132 13.97 2.13 3.13
N TYR A 133 14.14 2.95 4.16
CA TYR A 133 13.72 4.35 4.16
C TYR A 133 14.80 5.33 3.68
N GLN A 134 15.94 4.82 3.23
CA GLN A 134 17.03 5.64 2.70
C GLN A 134 16.97 5.64 1.19
N LYS A 135 17.13 6.83 0.58
CA LYS A 135 17.21 6.95 -0.87
C LYS A 135 18.45 6.19 -1.35
N PRO A 136 18.32 5.28 -2.32
CA PRO A 136 19.49 4.61 -2.91
C PRO A 136 20.44 5.59 -3.59
N ASP A 137 21.76 5.40 -3.41
CA ASP A 137 22.79 6.29 -3.94
C ASP A 137 22.79 6.41 -5.47
N ASN A 138 22.31 5.40 -6.17
CA ASN A 138 22.24 5.33 -7.62
C ASN A 138 21.02 6.06 -8.22
N ILE A 139 20.12 6.60 -7.41
CA ILE A 139 18.95 7.36 -7.85
C ILE A 139 19.26 8.86 -7.73
N LYS A 140 19.27 9.56 -8.87
CA LYS A 140 19.48 11.01 -8.95
C LYS A 140 18.24 11.81 -8.58
#